data_e2fcf7114f99a9860e145710169fd4e8
#
_entry.id   e2fcf7114f99a9860e145710169fd4e8
#
_cell.length_a   1.000
_cell.length_b   1.000
_cell.length_c   1.000
_cell.angle_alpha   90.00
_cell.angle_beta   90.00
_cell.angle_gamma   90.00
#
_symmetry.space_group_name_H-M   'P 1'
#
loop_
_entity.id
_entity.type
_entity.pdbx_description
1 polymer ?
#
loop_
_entity_poly.entity_id
_entity_poly.type
_entity_poly.pdbx_seq_one_letter_code
_entity_poly.pdbx_strand_id
1 'polypeptide(L)'
;MEQIAEEGERGEYPFEILDENGSIIVDPDPIIEAIVEDLKRKESPAIISTRFHNSIVRVISRMAKMMRQDNGLSHVFLSGGVFQNTLLLGKAWDILKEDGFKVYVHQKVPSNDGGISLGQAFYALNLDD
;
A
#
# COMPACT_ATOMS: atom_id res chain seq x y z
N MET A 1 -2.79 -0.57 -15.11
CA MET A 1 -3.62 0.47 -14.45
C MET A 1 -2.81 1.73 -14.11
N GLU A 2 -1.56 1.64 -13.70
CA GLU A 2 -0.71 2.80 -13.39
C GLU A 2 -0.64 3.84 -14.53
N GLN A 3 -0.41 3.40 -15.75
CA GLN A 3 -0.19 4.26 -16.93
C GLN A 3 -1.44 5.05 -17.40
N ILE A 4 -2.61 4.72 -16.89
CA ILE A 4 -3.88 5.34 -17.28
C ILE A 4 -4.55 6.13 -16.16
N ALA A 5 -3.86 6.28 -15.02
CA ALA A 5 -4.40 7.05 -13.90
C ALA A 5 -4.50 8.54 -14.25
N GLU A 6 -5.60 9.18 -13.86
CA GLU A 6 -5.89 10.59 -14.15
C GLU A 6 -5.30 11.50 -13.07
N GLU A 7 -4.49 12.46 -13.48
CA GLU A 7 -3.95 13.47 -12.57
C GLU A 7 -5.08 14.42 -12.11
N GLY A 8 -5.18 14.63 -10.79
CA GLY A 8 -6.17 15.52 -10.20
C GLY A 8 -7.42 14.83 -9.66
N GLU A 9 -7.71 13.58 -10.03
CA GLU A 9 -8.78 12.80 -9.40
C GLU A 9 -8.41 12.47 -7.94
N ARG A 10 -9.27 12.84 -7.00
CA ARG A 10 -9.05 12.67 -5.54
C ARG A 10 -10.00 11.66 -4.90
N GLY A 11 -10.93 11.11 -5.68
CA GLY A 11 -11.86 10.09 -5.19
C GLY A 11 -11.13 8.83 -4.75
N GLU A 12 -11.73 8.11 -3.82
CA GLU A 12 -11.29 6.81 -3.33
C GLU A 12 -12.49 5.90 -3.16
N TYR A 13 -12.27 4.59 -3.19
CA TYR A 13 -13.29 3.60 -2.90
C TYR A 13 -13.32 3.28 -1.40
N PRO A 14 -14.47 2.95 -0.83
CA PRO A 14 -14.57 2.55 0.57
C PRO A 14 -13.88 1.21 0.81
N PHE A 15 -13.35 1.02 2.02
CA PHE A 15 -12.84 -0.26 2.50
C PHE A 15 -13.14 -0.39 3.98
N GLU A 16 -13.17 -1.62 4.47
CA GLU A 16 -13.33 -1.91 5.89
C GLU A 16 -12.07 -2.55 6.46
N ILE A 17 -11.83 -2.29 7.75
CA ILE A 17 -10.78 -2.97 8.51
C ILE A 17 -11.50 -3.69 9.64
N LEU A 18 -11.38 -5.02 9.63
CA LEU A 18 -12.00 -5.92 10.58
C LEU A 18 -10.98 -6.43 11.58
N ASP A 19 -11.39 -6.64 12.82
CA ASP A 19 -10.62 -7.38 13.81
C ASP A 19 -11.26 -8.76 13.98
N GLU A 20 -10.55 -9.78 13.54
CA GLU A 20 -10.96 -11.18 13.70
C GLU A 20 -10.01 -11.88 14.66
N ASN A 21 -10.43 -12.06 15.91
CA ASN A 21 -9.67 -12.76 16.95
C ASN A 21 -8.27 -12.16 17.20
N GLY A 22 -8.13 -10.83 17.14
CA GLY A 22 -6.87 -10.13 17.30
C GLY A 22 -6.02 -10.05 16.02
N SER A 23 -6.55 -10.52 14.90
CA SER A 23 -5.95 -10.33 13.57
C SER A 23 -6.68 -9.23 12.82
N ILE A 24 -5.91 -8.26 12.33
CA ILE A 24 -6.45 -7.15 11.54
C ILE A 24 -6.53 -7.60 10.08
N ILE A 25 -7.74 -7.57 9.53
CA ILE A 25 -8.03 -7.95 8.14
C ILE A 25 -8.57 -6.72 7.41
N VAL A 26 -8.04 -6.49 6.22
CA VAL A 26 -8.60 -5.49 5.29
C VAL A 26 -9.62 -6.20 4.40
N ASP A 27 -10.88 -5.80 4.48
CA ASP A 27 -11.92 -6.31 3.61
C ASP A 27 -11.90 -5.57 2.27
N PRO A 28 -11.64 -6.26 1.14
CA PRO A 28 -11.61 -5.66 -0.18
C PRO A 28 -13.01 -5.55 -0.83
N ASP A 29 -14.04 -6.21 -0.31
CA ASP A 29 -15.34 -6.32 -0.95
C ASP A 29 -15.97 -4.96 -1.27
N PRO A 30 -15.96 -3.96 -0.38
CA PRO A 30 -16.49 -2.64 -0.69
C PRO A 30 -15.77 -1.94 -1.86
N ILE A 31 -14.45 -2.14 -2.00
CA ILE A 31 -13.68 -1.62 -3.15
C ILE A 31 -14.15 -2.28 -4.44
N ILE A 32 -14.31 -3.61 -4.42
CA ILE A 32 -14.71 -4.39 -5.60
C ILE A 32 -16.13 -4.01 -6.03
N GLU A 33 -17.04 -3.91 -5.10
CA GLU A 33 -18.42 -3.49 -5.36
C GLU A 33 -18.48 -2.08 -6.00
N ALA A 34 -17.74 -1.12 -5.45
CA ALA A 34 -17.69 0.24 -5.96
C ALA A 34 -17.06 0.31 -7.37
N ILE A 35 -16.04 -0.49 -7.66
CA ILE A 35 -15.47 -0.62 -9.02
C ILE A 35 -16.52 -1.17 -9.99
N VAL A 36 -17.27 -2.19 -9.60
CA VAL A 36 -18.34 -2.78 -10.43
C VAL A 36 -19.44 -1.75 -10.73
N GLU A 37 -19.79 -0.93 -9.75
CA GLU A 37 -20.74 0.18 -9.95
C GLU A 37 -20.23 1.23 -10.95
N ASP A 38 -18.98 1.64 -10.83
CA ASP A 38 -18.36 2.60 -11.76
C ASP A 38 -18.29 2.01 -13.18
N LEU A 39 -17.97 0.72 -13.32
CA LEU A 39 -18.02 0.02 -14.62
C LEU A 39 -19.43 0.01 -15.24
N LYS A 40 -20.47 -0.25 -14.44
CA LYS A 40 -21.87 -0.18 -14.91
C LYS A 40 -22.28 1.23 -15.36
N ARG A 41 -21.75 2.26 -14.69
CA ARG A 41 -21.95 3.67 -15.05
C ARG A 41 -21.08 4.10 -16.24
N LYS A 42 -20.25 3.22 -16.78
CA LYS A 42 -19.30 3.50 -17.86
C LYS A 42 -18.31 4.60 -17.50
N GLU A 43 -17.92 4.65 -16.24
CA GLU A 43 -16.86 5.55 -15.77
C GLU A 43 -15.55 5.27 -16.49
N SER A 44 -14.71 6.29 -16.66
CA SER A 44 -13.47 6.17 -17.40
C SER A 44 -12.50 5.21 -16.68
N PRO A 45 -11.81 4.32 -17.40
CA PRO A 45 -10.78 3.46 -16.81
C PRO A 45 -9.68 4.23 -16.06
N ALA A 46 -9.40 5.47 -16.48
CA ALA A 46 -8.44 6.35 -15.83
C ALA A 46 -8.91 6.74 -14.43
N ILE A 47 -10.17 7.15 -14.30
CA ILE A 47 -10.79 7.51 -13.01
C ILE A 47 -10.85 6.30 -12.10
N ILE A 48 -11.32 5.15 -12.58
CA ILE A 48 -11.38 3.89 -11.81
C ILE A 48 -9.98 3.52 -11.31
N SER A 49 -8.98 3.58 -12.19
CA SER A 49 -7.58 3.31 -11.83
C SER A 49 -7.09 4.25 -10.72
N THR A 50 -7.34 5.54 -10.85
CA THR A 50 -6.89 6.54 -9.87
C THR A 50 -7.55 6.33 -8.52
N ARG A 51 -8.87 6.13 -8.49
CA ARG A 51 -9.62 5.85 -7.26
C ARG A 51 -9.13 4.59 -6.57
N PHE A 52 -8.85 3.53 -7.35
CA PHE A 52 -8.28 2.29 -6.81
C PHE A 52 -6.91 2.53 -6.14
N HIS A 53 -5.98 3.23 -6.83
CA HIS A 53 -4.68 3.55 -6.24
C HIS A 53 -4.82 4.39 -4.97
N ASN A 54 -5.70 5.39 -4.98
CA ASN A 54 -5.97 6.21 -3.79
C ASN A 54 -6.47 5.37 -2.62
N SER A 55 -7.38 4.41 -2.88
CA SER A 55 -7.90 3.50 -1.85
C SER A 55 -6.79 2.65 -1.23
N ILE A 56 -5.90 2.06 -2.05
CA ILE A 56 -4.77 1.27 -1.54
C ILE A 56 -3.82 2.13 -0.71
N VAL A 57 -3.54 3.36 -1.15
CA VAL A 57 -2.72 4.31 -0.39
C VAL A 57 -3.35 4.63 0.97
N ARG A 58 -4.68 4.79 1.01
CA ARG A 58 -5.43 5.00 2.26
C ARG A 58 -5.36 3.79 3.20
N VAL A 59 -5.50 2.58 2.65
CA VAL A 59 -5.31 1.34 3.43
C VAL A 59 -3.93 1.33 4.08
N ILE A 60 -2.87 1.59 3.30
CA ILE A 60 -1.49 1.63 3.81
C ILE A 60 -1.34 2.66 4.95
N SER A 61 -1.82 3.90 4.75
CA SER A 61 -1.76 4.96 5.77
C SER A 61 -2.52 4.56 7.03
N ARG A 62 -3.73 4.02 6.88
CA ARG A 62 -4.56 3.64 8.02
C ARG A 62 -3.94 2.49 8.82
N MET A 63 -3.42 1.47 8.15
CA MET A 63 -2.71 0.36 8.78
C MET A 63 -1.47 0.84 9.54
N ALA A 64 -0.66 1.71 8.92
CA ALA A 64 0.51 2.28 9.57
C ALA A 64 0.14 3.08 10.84
N LYS A 65 -0.95 3.87 10.80
CA LYS A 65 -1.45 4.62 11.97
C LYS A 65 -1.91 3.69 13.09
N MET A 66 -2.62 2.61 12.77
CA MET A 66 -3.04 1.61 13.76
C MET A 66 -1.81 0.97 14.42
N MET A 67 -0.83 0.51 13.64
CA MET A 67 0.41 -0.05 14.18
C MET A 67 1.17 0.93 15.08
N ARG A 68 1.16 2.22 14.74
CA ARG A 68 1.77 3.25 15.58
C ARG A 68 1.02 3.45 16.89
N GLN A 69 -0.31 3.42 16.88
CA GLN A 69 -1.12 3.53 18.09
C GLN A 69 -0.88 2.36 19.06
N ASP A 70 -0.78 1.15 18.51
CA ASP A 70 -0.64 -0.07 19.31
C ASP A 70 0.78 -0.28 19.83
N ASN A 71 1.79 0.06 19.02
CA ASN A 71 3.19 -0.32 19.29
C ASN A 71 4.17 0.87 19.34
N GLY A 72 3.71 2.10 19.13
CA GLY A 72 4.57 3.30 19.12
C GLY A 72 5.51 3.38 17.90
N LEU A 73 5.34 2.51 16.90
CA LEU A 73 6.23 2.42 15.73
C LEU A 73 6.02 3.60 14.79
N SER A 74 7.12 4.25 14.38
CA SER A 74 7.11 5.40 13.47
C SER A 74 7.94 5.20 12.19
N HIS A 75 8.45 4.00 11.97
CA HIS A 75 9.24 3.63 10.80
C HIS A 75 8.43 2.69 9.92
N VAL A 76 8.33 3.01 8.63
CA VAL A 76 7.61 2.21 7.63
C VAL A 76 8.56 1.83 6.51
N PHE A 77 8.62 0.56 6.19
CA PHE A 77 9.39 0.01 5.08
C PHE A 77 8.44 -0.48 4.00
N LEU A 78 8.53 0.11 2.80
CA LEU A 78 7.73 -0.29 1.64
C LEU A 78 8.54 -1.31 0.82
N SER A 79 8.06 -2.55 0.79
CA SER A 79 8.69 -3.68 0.12
C SER A 79 7.65 -4.57 -0.53
N GLY A 80 8.07 -5.39 -1.48
CA GLY A 80 7.20 -6.27 -2.27
C GLY A 80 7.01 -5.79 -3.70
N GLY A 81 6.63 -6.71 -4.58
CA GLY A 81 6.51 -6.46 -6.03
C GLY A 81 5.50 -5.36 -6.39
N VAL A 82 4.49 -5.12 -5.56
CA VAL A 82 3.48 -4.07 -5.78
C VAL A 82 4.11 -2.67 -5.82
N PHE A 83 5.21 -2.44 -5.11
CA PHE A 83 5.92 -1.16 -5.09
C PHE A 83 6.86 -0.93 -6.29
N GLN A 84 6.83 -1.81 -7.28
CA GLN A 84 7.33 -1.51 -8.62
C GLN A 84 6.39 -0.57 -9.39
N ASN A 85 5.13 -0.46 -8.95
CA ASN A 85 4.19 0.56 -9.40
C ASN A 85 4.62 1.92 -8.80
N THR A 86 5.18 2.79 -9.64
CA THR A 86 5.77 4.07 -9.22
C THR A 86 4.71 5.06 -8.75
N LEU A 87 3.49 5.00 -9.31
CA LEU A 87 2.37 5.83 -8.88
C LEU A 87 1.94 5.46 -7.46
N LEU A 88 1.78 4.15 -7.19
CA LEU A 88 1.42 3.68 -5.86
C LEU A 88 2.51 4.02 -4.83
N LEU A 89 3.78 3.76 -5.19
CA LEU A 89 4.91 4.04 -4.33
C LEU A 89 5.00 5.53 -3.98
N GLY A 90 4.90 6.42 -4.98
CA GLY A 90 4.96 7.86 -4.78
C GLY A 90 3.86 8.35 -3.86
N LYS A 91 2.61 8.00 -4.16
CA LYS A 91 1.45 8.39 -3.33
C LYS A 91 1.54 7.82 -1.90
N ALA A 92 1.97 6.57 -1.72
CA ALA A 92 2.13 5.97 -0.40
C ALA A 92 3.26 6.66 0.39
N TRP A 93 4.36 6.98 -0.29
CA TRP A 93 5.46 7.73 0.31
C TRP A 93 5.00 9.09 0.83
N ASP A 94 4.30 9.86 0.00
CA ASP A 94 3.87 11.21 0.33
C ASP A 94 2.91 11.21 1.52
N ILE A 95 1.86 10.40 1.49
CA ILE A 95 0.87 10.34 2.58
C ILE A 95 1.49 9.88 3.91
N LEU A 96 2.40 8.89 3.88
CA LEU A 96 3.07 8.43 5.10
C LEU A 96 4.02 9.49 5.67
N LYS A 97 4.67 10.28 4.82
CA LYS A 97 5.49 11.42 5.24
C LYS A 97 4.65 12.53 5.86
N GLU A 98 3.52 12.88 5.24
CA GLU A 98 2.55 13.84 5.79
C GLU A 98 1.99 13.37 7.14
N ASP A 99 1.77 12.06 7.31
CA ASP A 99 1.37 11.43 8.56
C ASP A 99 2.48 11.37 9.62
N GLY A 100 3.68 11.85 9.32
CA GLY A 100 4.82 11.94 10.24
C GLY A 100 5.61 10.64 10.41
N PHE A 101 5.51 9.69 9.48
CA PHE A 101 6.33 8.49 9.48
C PHE A 101 7.71 8.71 8.86
N LYS A 102 8.69 7.93 9.30
CA LYS A 102 9.96 7.74 8.60
C LYS A 102 9.79 6.61 7.61
N VAL A 103 9.82 6.94 6.31
CA VAL A 103 9.55 5.98 5.24
C VAL A 103 10.84 5.55 4.58
N TYR A 104 10.96 4.25 4.34
CA TYR A 104 12.10 3.60 3.71
C TYR A 104 11.65 2.75 2.53
N VAL A 105 12.47 2.72 1.50
CA VAL A 105 12.29 1.89 0.30
C VAL A 105 13.61 1.23 -0.08
N HIS A 106 13.54 0.17 -0.86
CA HIS A 106 14.73 -0.46 -1.42
C HIS A 106 15.47 0.49 -2.36
N GLN A 107 16.78 0.62 -2.19
CA GLN A 107 17.65 1.43 -3.05
C GLN A 107 18.70 0.61 -3.80
N LYS A 108 19.18 -0.48 -3.21
CA LYS A 108 20.29 -1.27 -3.74
C LYS A 108 19.86 -2.62 -4.28
N VAL A 109 18.69 -3.09 -3.90
CA VAL A 109 18.11 -4.36 -4.32
C VAL A 109 16.69 -4.12 -4.80
N PRO A 110 16.16 -4.92 -5.73
CA PRO A 110 14.77 -4.78 -6.16
C PRO A 110 13.80 -5.03 -4.99
N SER A 111 12.67 -4.35 -5.00
CA SER A 111 11.61 -4.52 -3.97
C SER A 111 10.82 -5.82 -4.11
N ASN A 112 11.00 -6.56 -5.20
CA ASN A 112 10.33 -7.83 -5.50
C ASN A 112 11.12 -9.03 -4.97
N ASP A 113 10.69 -10.23 -5.35
CA ASP A 113 11.28 -11.52 -4.93
C ASP A 113 12.78 -11.66 -5.25
N GLY A 114 13.31 -10.86 -6.18
CA GLY A 114 14.76 -10.81 -6.48
C GLY A 114 15.62 -10.37 -5.29
N GLY A 115 15.04 -9.74 -4.26
CA GLY A 115 15.74 -9.36 -3.02
C GLY A 115 15.76 -10.44 -1.94
N ILE A 116 14.98 -11.52 -2.07
CA ILE A 116 14.80 -12.53 -1.01
C ILE A 116 16.10 -13.26 -0.67
N SER A 117 16.85 -13.67 -1.69
CA SER A 117 18.12 -14.41 -1.49
C SER A 117 19.15 -13.62 -0.71
N LEU A 118 19.22 -12.30 -0.91
CA LEU A 118 20.10 -11.43 -0.14
C LEU A 118 19.63 -11.34 1.32
N GLY A 119 18.32 -11.22 1.55
CA GLY A 119 17.73 -11.23 2.89
C GLY A 119 17.99 -12.53 3.64
N GLN A 120 17.87 -13.67 2.97
CA GLN A 120 18.15 -15.00 3.54
C GLN A 120 19.64 -15.14 3.90
N ALA A 121 20.55 -14.71 3.01
CA ALA A 121 21.99 -14.73 3.29
C ALA A 121 22.35 -13.82 4.47
N PHE A 122 21.77 -12.63 4.54
CA PHE A 122 22.00 -11.70 5.66
C PHE A 122 21.47 -12.30 6.99
N TYR A 123 20.26 -12.89 6.95
CA TYR A 123 19.70 -13.55 8.14
C TYR A 123 20.58 -14.71 8.61
N ALA A 124 21.01 -15.58 7.69
CA ALA A 124 21.87 -16.71 8.02
C ALA A 124 23.22 -16.28 8.65
N LEU A 125 23.78 -15.16 8.19
CA LEU A 125 25.06 -14.63 8.74
C LEU A 125 24.90 -14.03 10.15
N ASN A 126 23.69 -13.77 10.61
CA ASN A 126 23.41 -13.16 11.93
C ASN A 126 22.62 -14.10 12.86
N LEU A 127 22.58 -15.41 12.55
CA LEU A 127 21.91 -16.41 13.40
C LEU A 127 22.79 -16.91 14.58
N ASP A 128 24.06 -16.59 14.59
CA ASP A 128 25.02 -17.11 15.58
C ASP A 128 25.27 -16.15 16.77
N ASP A 129 24.44 -15.13 16.93
CA ASP A 129 24.38 -14.24 18.08
C ASP A 129 23.01 -14.39 18.80
#